data_316e9c1c0f61782bbe019ee9aa5caa8b
#
_entry.id   316e9c1c0f61782bbe019ee9aa5caa8b
#
_cell.length_a   1.000
_cell.length_b   1.000
_cell.length_c   1.000
_cell.angle_alpha   90.00
_cell.angle_beta   90.00
_cell.angle_gamma   90.00
#
_symmetry.space_group_name_H-M   'P 1'
#
loop_
_entity.id
_entity.type
_entity.pdbx_description
1 polymer ?
#
loop_
_entity_poly.entity_id
_entity_poly.type
_entity_poly.pdbx_seq_one_letter_code
_entity_poly.pdbx_strand_id
1 'polypeptide(L)'
;MNLSLIRSMTRSAVFELENGLCYRPAHPFTVTLNGKTVYEACQTNVFSLFSLLPGTEYTVGVQAEGESLTCTFTTEAETFFVDASRYGLVADGTTDNTLKLQAALSTCPKGGTVYVPAGRYRTCSLFLKSNTTLYLEKGAVLLGDNDRTHYPILPGVIPSENEVDEYYLTGWEGNPLSSFAGLLNITQVHDVVVTGEGTLDCDAENGDWWVTPKIKRIAWRPRAVAAVDSENICLHGITVQNSYSWTIHPIFVKHLDLLNFNINNPYNAPNTDGIDPESCEHIRIIGVNIHVGDDCIAMKASKVFLGMKLKKSCEHTVIRNCLLDKGHGGIVIGSEMSGGVKDMVVTQCLMDHTDRGLRVKTRRGRGNTAVIDGLVFRNVEMRGVKAPFVINMFYFCDPDGHGPYVQCRDAMPVDEYTPKLGSLTMEDIVATDAQFAGCYFDGLPEQPIERVSMKNVTITFDPNAEAGQAAMADNRPLVKKLAIYAENVKEIDLHNVKIEGYEGERLHFANVGHFEED
;
A
#
# COMPACT_ATOMS: atom_id res chain seq x y z
N MET A 1 -19.61 -18.01 10.60
CA MET A 1 -18.17 -17.67 10.38
C MET A 1 -17.52 -18.75 9.53
N ASN A 2 -16.39 -18.43 8.85
CA ASN A 2 -15.58 -19.39 8.11
C ASN A 2 -14.10 -19.20 8.44
N LEU A 3 -13.29 -20.27 8.36
CA LEU A 3 -11.85 -20.22 8.51
C LEU A 3 -11.22 -20.60 7.18
N SER A 4 -10.53 -19.67 6.54
CA SER A 4 -9.91 -19.87 5.23
C SER A 4 -8.39 -19.74 5.28
N LEU A 5 -7.71 -20.57 4.48
CA LEU A 5 -6.29 -20.44 4.20
C LEU A 5 -6.11 -19.40 3.09
N ILE A 6 -5.37 -18.32 3.38
CA ILE A 6 -5.02 -17.32 2.36
C ILE A 6 -3.83 -17.80 1.51
N ARG A 7 -2.76 -18.26 2.17
CA ARG A 7 -1.58 -18.81 1.51
C ARG A 7 -0.80 -19.74 2.47
N SER A 8 -0.30 -20.84 1.94
CA SER A 8 0.71 -21.70 2.56
C SER A 8 2.06 -21.44 1.90
N MET A 9 3.13 -21.49 2.68
CA MET A 9 4.52 -21.32 2.28
C MET A 9 5.37 -22.46 2.89
N THR A 10 6.67 -22.49 2.64
CA THR A 10 7.53 -23.57 3.13
C THR A 10 7.53 -23.73 4.65
N ARG A 11 7.54 -22.61 5.40
CA ARG A 11 7.69 -22.61 6.88
C ARG A 11 6.68 -21.72 7.60
N SER A 12 5.67 -21.25 6.89
CA SER A 12 4.63 -20.39 7.45
C SER A 12 3.33 -20.52 6.68
N ALA A 13 2.23 -20.08 7.29
CA ALA A 13 0.93 -20.01 6.62
C ALA A 13 0.11 -18.86 7.19
N VAL A 14 -0.77 -18.30 6.39
CA VAL A 14 -1.65 -17.19 6.77
C VAL A 14 -3.10 -17.55 6.53
N PHE A 15 -3.94 -17.20 7.51
CA PHE A 15 -5.36 -17.55 7.59
C PHE A 15 -6.21 -16.33 7.82
N GLU A 16 -7.48 -16.45 7.49
CA GLU A 16 -8.50 -15.46 7.75
C GLU A 16 -9.71 -16.10 8.45
N LEU A 17 -10.15 -15.47 9.54
CA LEU A 17 -11.45 -15.71 10.15
C LEU A 17 -12.47 -14.78 9.46
N GLU A 18 -13.25 -15.33 8.54
CA GLU A 18 -14.28 -14.60 7.80
C GLU A 18 -15.52 -14.43 8.68
N ASN A 19 -15.60 -13.31 9.39
CA ASN A 19 -16.69 -12.97 10.31
C ASN A 19 -17.51 -11.75 9.83
N GLY A 20 -17.15 -11.15 8.70
CA GLY A 20 -17.81 -9.95 8.15
C GLY A 20 -17.44 -8.62 8.85
N LEU A 21 -16.56 -8.63 9.85
CA LEU A 21 -16.14 -7.43 10.58
C LEU A 21 -14.85 -6.84 10.00
N CYS A 22 -14.62 -5.54 10.26
CA CYS A 22 -13.45 -4.83 9.78
C CYS A 22 -12.23 -5.11 10.67
N TYR A 23 -11.19 -5.72 10.12
CA TYR A 23 -9.87 -5.94 10.71
C TYR A 23 -9.85 -6.77 12.00
N ARG A 24 -10.76 -6.53 12.94
CA ARG A 24 -10.81 -7.19 14.26
C ARG A 24 -12.08 -7.99 14.46
N PRO A 25 -12.01 -9.15 15.14
CA PRO A 25 -13.21 -9.85 15.59
C PRO A 25 -13.91 -9.07 16.72
N ALA A 26 -15.18 -9.36 16.98
CA ALA A 26 -15.92 -8.77 18.09
C ALA A 26 -15.30 -9.14 19.45
N HIS A 27 -14.79 -10.37 19.56
CA HIS A 27 -14.08 -10.88 20.73
C HIS A 27 -12.82 -11.63 20.30
N PRO A 28 -11.71 -11.57 21.08
CA PRO A 28 -10.53 -12.37 20.83
C PRO A 28 -10.85 -13.86 20.76
N PHE A 29 -10.16 -14.60 19.90
CA PHE A 29 -10.38 -16.02 19.71
C PHE A 29 -9.11 -16.86 19.92
N THR A 30 -9.31 -18.15 20.22
CA THR A 30 -8.20 -19.08 20.42
C THR A 30 -7.85 -19.77 19.11
N VAL A 31 -6.56 -19.91 18.83
CA VAL A 31 -6.05 -20.67 17.67
C VAL A 31 -5.26 -21.88 18.16
N THR A 32 -5.52 -23.04 17.57
CA THR A 32 -4.79 -24.29 17.82
C THR A 32 -4.11 -24.79 16.54
N LEU A 33 -2.98 -25.46 16.71
CA LEU A 33 -2.27 -26.18 15.64
C LEU A 33 -2.11 -27.64 16.07
N ASN A 34 -2.68 -28.58 15.31
CA ASN A 34 -2.74 -30.00 15.64
C ASN A 34 -3.27 -30.25 17.08
N GLY A 35 -4.29 -29.50 17.47
CA GLY A 35 -4.90 -29.57 18.80
C GLY A 35 -4.15 -28.88 19.94
N LYS A 36 -2.97 -28.31 19.69
CA LYS A 36 -2.21 -27.54 20.67
C LYS A 36 -2.46 -26.05 20.50
N THR A 37 -2.80 -25.33 21.56
CA THR A 37 -3.00 -23.87 21.54
C THR A 37 -1.70 -23.15 21.17
N VAL A 38 -1.79 -22.26 20.15
CA VAL A 38 -0.70 -21.41 19.68
C VAL A 38 -0.99 -19.92 19.92
N TYR A 39 -2.28 -19.53 19.90
CA TYR A 39 -2.73 -18.20 20.34
C TYR A 39 -3.90 -18.35 21.29
N GLU A 40 -3.81 -17.81 22.50
CA GLU A 40 -4.91 -17.82 23.48
C GLU A 40 -5.95 -16.73 23.19
N ALA A 41 -5.52 -15.60 22.62
CA ALA A 41 -6.37 -14.43 22.37
C ALA A 41 -5.92 -13.71 21.09
N CYS A 42 -6.24 -14.27 19.93
CA CYS A 42 -6.01 -13.62 18.64
C CYS A 42 -6.99 -12.45 18.48
N GLN A 43 -6.49 -11.26 18.12
CA GLN A 43 -7.25 -10.00 18.07
C GLN A 43 -7.45 -9.45 16.66
N THR A 44 -7.03 -10.18 15.64
CA THR A 44 -7.15 -9.77 14.24
C THR A 44 -7.79 -10.88 13.42
N ASN A 45 -8.61 -10.52 12.46
CA ASN A 45 -9.27 -11.49 11.58
C ASN A 45 -8.26 -12.29 10.76
N VAL A 46 -7.13 -11.67 10.39
CA VAL A 46 -6.03 -12.32 9.68
C VAL A 46 -4.92 -12.65 10.68
N PHE A 47 -4.46 -13.90 10.68
CA PHE A 47 -3.39 -14.37 11.54
C PHE A 47 -2.46 -15.34 10.82
N SER A 48 -1.26 -15.51 11.35
CA SER A 48 -0.22 -16.33 10.73
C SER A 48 0.36 -17.35 11.67
N LEU A 49 0.85 -18.45 11.12
CA LEU A 49 1.62 -19.48 11.82
C LEU A 49 3.03 -19.53 11.22
N PHE A 50 4.02 -19.65 12.10
CA PHE A 50 5.44 -19.64 11.72
C PHE A 50 6.15 -20.88 12.25
N SER A 51 7.42 -21.06 11.84
CA SER A 51 8.27 -22.18 12.26
C SER A 51 7.67 -23.55 11.98
N LEU A 52 6.90 -23.66 10.91
CA LEU A 52 6.33 -24.91 10.43
C LEU A 52 7.40 -25.77 9.72
N LEU A 53 7.20 -27.07 9.69
CA LEU A 53 8.05 -27.98 8.91
C LEU A 53 7.58 -28.00 7.45
N PRO A 54 8.50 -27.97 6.49
CA PRO A 54 8.16 -28.04 5.06
C PRO A 54 7.51 -29.37 4.67
N GLY A 55 6.63 -29.34 3.66
CA GLY A 55 5.97 -30.53 3.12
C GLY A 55 5.12 -31.30 4.14
N THR A 56 4.64 -30.63 5.18
CA THR A 56 3.95 -31.24 6.32
C THR A 56 2.50 -30.81 6.38
N GLU A 57 1.61 -31.78 6.63
CA GLU A 57 0.19 -31.52 6.83
C GLU A 57 -0.07 -31.08 8.28
N TYR A 58 -0.91 -30.04 8.40
CA TYR A 58 -1.34 -29.45 9.66
C TYR A 58 -2.85 -29.25 9.69
N THR A 59 -3.43 -29.31 10.87
CA THR A 59 -4.82 -28.90 11.12
C THR A 59 -4.81 -27.68 12.06
N VAL A 60 -5.34 -26.55 11.57
CA VAL A 60 -5.60 -25.35 12.37
C VAL A 60 -7.02 -25.39 12.87
N GLY A 61 -7.21 -25.16 14.17
CA GLY A 61 -8.51 -24.98 14.81
C GLY A 61 -8.66 -23.55 15.33
N VAL A 62 -9.87 -23.00 15.24
CA VAL A 62 -10.26 -21.71 15.80
C VAL A 62 -11.47 -21.91 16.71
N GLN A 63 -11.43 -21.35 17.93
CA GLN A 63 -12.55 -21.23 18.83
C GLN A 63 -12.96 -19.76 18.93
N ALA A 64 -14.07 -19.40 18.31
CA ALA A 64 -14.58 -18.03 18.23
C ALA A 64 -16.08 -18.01 18.49
N GLU A 65 -16.56 -17.15 19.39
CA GLU A 65 -17.99 -16.91 19.67
C GLU A 65 -18.84 -18.18 19.89
N GLY A 66 -18.22 -19.22 20.51
CA GLY A 66 -18.86 -20.50 20.77
C GLY A 66 -18.85 -21.49 19.58
N GLU A 67 -18.31 -21.10 18.44
CA GLU A 67 -18.11 -21.98 17.29
C GLU A 67 -16.70 -22.57 17.26
N SER A 68 -16.58 -23.79 16.74
CA SER A 68 -15.31 -24.49 16.48
C SER A 68 -15.14 -24.65 14.98
N LEU A 69 -14.13 -24.01 14.43
CA LEU A 69 -13.79 -24.09 13.01
C LEU A 69 -12.45 -24.79 12.81
N THR A 70 -12.28 -25.52 11.74
CA THR A 70 -11.03 -26.21 11.41
C THR A 70 -10.69 -26.06 9.93
N CYS A 71 -9.38 -25.99 9.64
CA CYS A 71 -8.84 -25.98 8.29
C CYS A 71 -7.58 -26.86 8.24
N THR A 72 -7.53 -27.81 7.30
CA THR A 72 -6.35 -28.64 7.06
C THR A 72 -5.60 -28.12 5.85
N PHE A 73 -4.27 -28.03 5.96
CA PHE A 73 -3.40 -27.54 4.90
C PHE A 73 -2.05 -28.26 4.93
N THR A 74 -1.32 -28.18 3.82
CA THR A 74 0.05 -28.68 3.72
C THR A 74 1.00 -27.54 3.39
N THR A 75 2.12 -27.44 4.10
CA THR A 75 3.18 -26.49 3.79
C THR A 75 3.87 -26.85 2.48
N GLU A 76 4.40 -25.86 1.76
CA GLU A 76 5.17 -26.09 0.54
C GLU A 76 6.45 -26.89 0.84
N ALA A 77 6.93 -27.66 -0.15
CA ALA A 77 8.18 -28.41 -0.03
C ALA A 77 9.39 -27.46 -0.05
N GLU A 78 10.43 -27.81 0.68
CA GLU A 78 11.70 -27.10 0.72
C GLU A 78 12.81 -28.00 0.17
N THR A 79 13.58 -27.50 -0.79
CA THR A 79 14.66 -28.30 -1.39
C THR A 79 15.94 -28.23 -0.58
N PHE A 80 16.20 -27.11 0.08
CA PHE A 80 17.42 -26.88 0.84
C PHE A 80 17.22 -25.81 1.93
N PHE A 81 17.88 -25.99 3.07
CA PHE A 81 17.88 -25.04 4.17
C PHE A 81 19.28 -24.43 4.35
N VAL A 82 19.41 -23.14 4.10
CA VAL A 82 20.65 -22.37 4.25
C VAL A 82 20.59 -21.57 5.53
N ASP A 83 21.27 -22.01 6.57
CA ASP A 83 21.46 -21.25 7.78
C ASP A 83 22.51 -20.17 7.55
N ALA A 84 22.10 -18.90 7.49
CA ALA A 84 22.96 -17.77 7.20
C ALA A 84 24.05 -17.54 8.28
N SER A 85 23.86 -18.03 9.51
CA SER A 85 24.87 -17.92 10.57
C SER A 85 26.18 -18.62 10.19
N ARG A 86 26.11 -19.66 9.34
CA ARG A 86 27.28 -20.39 8.83
C ARG A 86 28.15 -19.58 7.88
N TYR A 87 27.69 -18.43 7.42
CA TYR A 87 28.46 -17.49 6.60
C TYR A 87 29.25 -16.47 7.45
N GLY A 88 29.26 -16.68 8.78
CA GLY A 88 30.02 -15.86 9.71
C GLY A 88 29.36 -14.53 10.03
N LEU A 89 28.02 -14.48 10.08
CA LEU A 89 27.27 -13.30 10.51
C LEU A 89 27.68 -12.86 11.91
N VAL A 90 27.76 -11.56 12.13
CA VAL A 90 28.03 -10.92 13.43
C VAL A 90 26.81 -10.09 13.82
N ALA A 91 26.16 -10.48 14.90
CA ALA A 91 24.86 -9.95 15.34
C ALA A 91 24.98 -8.76 16.32
N ASP A 92 25.98 -7.89 16.16
CA ASP A 92 26.29 -6.78 17.07
C ASP A 92 25.62 -5.44 16.70
N GLY A 93 24.91 -5.39 15.56
CA GLY A 93 24.28 -4.18 15.04
C GLY A 93 25.24 -3.13 14.46
N THR A 94 26.55 -3.42 14.40
CA THR A 94 27.59 -2.49 13.95
C THR A 94 28.45 -3.06 12.83
N THR A 95 28.79 -4.34 12.89
CA THR A 95 29.59 -5.02 11.86
C THR A 95 28.79 -5.17 10.58
N ASP A 96 29.37 -4.76 9.44
CA ASP A 96 28.75 -4.98 8.13
C ASP A 96 28.68 -6.47 7.78
N ASN A 97 27.47 -6.95 7.51
CA ASN A 97 27.16 -8.32 7.12
C ASN A 97 26.73 -8.44 5.65
N THR A 98 26.79 -7.36 4.86
CA THR A 98 26.23 -7.31 3.50
C THR A 98 26.73 -8.45 2.63
N LEU A 99 28.05 -8.61 2.51
CA LEU A 99 28.63 -9.67 1.66
C LEU A 99 28.31 -11.08 2.17
N LYS A 100 28.22 -11.27 3.48
CA LYS A 100 27.91 -12.56 4.10
C LYS A 100 26.46 -12.96 3.87
N LEU A 101 25.51 -12.04 4.08
CA LEU A 101 24.10 -12.23 3.78
C LEU A 101 23.89 -12.44 2.28
N GLN A 102 24.54 -11.62 1.44
CA GLN A 102 24.45 -11.78 -0.02
C GLN A 102 25.03 -13.13 -0.49
N ALA A 103 26.10 -13.62 0.12
CA ALA A 103 26.65 -14.93 -0.19
C ALA A 103 25.65 -16.05 0.16
N ALA A 104 24.98 -15.99 1.32
CA ALA A 104 23.94 -16.94 1.68
C ALA A 104 22.77 -16.93 0.67
N LEU A 105 22.29 -15.73 0.28
CA LEU A 105 21.23 -15.55 -0.71
C LEU A 105 21.65 -16.09 -2.09
N SER A 106 22.88 -15.77 -2.53
CA SER A 106 23.37 -16.14 -3.86
C SER A 106 23.62 -17.65 -4.02
N THR A 107 24.05 -18.31 -2.96
CA THR A 107 24.36 -19.77 -2.97
C THR A 107 23.14 -20.65 -2.70
N CYS A 108 22.03 -20.08 -2.20
CA CYS A 108 20.81 -20.84 -1.93
C CYS A 108 20.30 -21.52 -3.21
N PRO A 109 20.09 -22.84 -3.24
CA PRO A 109 19.53 -23.54 -4.40
C PRO A 109 18.08 -23.13 -4.70
N LYS A 110 17.62 -23.42 -5.92
CA LYS A 110 16.21 -23.25 -6.30
C LYS A 110 15.29 -24.01 -5.34
N GLY A 111 14.23 -23.32 -4.85
CA GLY A 111 13.28 -23.87 -3.88
C GLY A 111 13.85 -23.98 -2.47
N GLY A 112 14.99 -23.35 -2.20
CA GLY A 112 15.59 -23.32 -0.88
C GLY A 112 15.17 -22.11 -0.05
N THR A 113 15.39 -22.22 1.26
CA THR A 113 15.17 -21.15 2.25
C THR A 113 16.49 -20.66 2.81
N VAL A 114 16.73 -19.35 2.78
CA VAL A 114 17.78 -18.68 3.55
C VAL A 114 17.19 -18.26 4.88
N TYR A 115 17.65 -18.88 5.95
CA TYR A 115 17.24 -18.62 7.31
C TYR A 115 18.20 -17.65 7.99
N VAL A 116 17.68 -16.55 8.52
CA VAL A 116 18.45 -15.57 9.31
C VAL A 116 18.02 -15.70 10.76
N PRO A 117 18.88 -16.16 11.67
CA PRO A 117 18.54 -16.32 13.09
C PRO A 117 18.38 -14.99 13.81
N ALA A 118 17.83 -15.03 15.02
CA ALA A 118 17.71 -13.85 15.88
C ALA A 118 19.05 -13.13 16.07
N GLY A 119 19.03 -11.80 15.96
CA GLY A 119 20.23 -10.94 16.06
C GLY A 119 20.07 -9.66 15.26
N ARG A 120 20.95 -8.68 15.48
CA ARG A 120 20.94 -7.40 14.75
C ARG A 120 22.09 -7.38 13.74
N TYR A 121 21.78 -7.40 12.47
CA TYR A 121 22.74 -7.53 11.37
C TYR A 121 22.75 -6.25 10.53
N ARG A 122 23.76 -5.39 10.72
CA ARG A 122 23.93 -4.21 9.85
C ARG A 122 24.25 -4.67 8.44
N THR A 123 23.55 -4.09 7.48
CA THR A 123 23.70 -4.44 6.05
C THR A 123 23.31 -3.27 5.17
N CYS A 124 23.88 -3.23 3.97
CA CYS A 124 23.39 -2.41 2.87
C CYS A 124 22.39 -3.20 2.01
N SER A 125 22.35 -2.88 0.72
CA SER A 125 21.43 -3.50 -0.25
C SER A 125 21.68 -4.99 -0.44
N LEU A 126 20.63 -5.77 -0.30
CA LEU A 126 20.60 -7.21 -0.59
C LEU A 126 19.75 -7.47 -1.83
N PHE A 127 20.18 -8.38 -2.69
CA PHE A 127 19.51 -8.75 -3.93
C PHE A 127 19.02 -10.19 -3.83
N LEU A 128 17.72 -10.38 -3.95
CA LEU A 128 17.08 -11.69 -3.95
C LEU A 128 17.11 -12.30 -5.35
N LYS A 129 16.99 -13.62 -5.45
CA LYS A 129 16.93 -14.34 -6.71
C LYS A 129 15.68 -15.21 -6.82
N SER A 130 15.35 -15.61 -8.04
CA SER A 130 14.16 -16.43 -8.32
C SER A 130 14.14 -17.74 -7.54
N ASN A 131 12.93 -18.20 -7.20
CA ASN A 131 12.65 -19.47 -6.54
C ASN A 131 13.36 -19.61 -5.17
N THR A 132 13.39 -18.57 -4.37
CA THR A 132 14.00 -18.60 -3.04
C THR A 132 13.10 -17.96 -1.99
N THR A 133 13.22 -18.48 -0.77
CA THR A 133 12.59 -17.91 0.42
C THR A 133 13.65 -17.28 1.32
N LEU A 134 13.45 -16.02 1.73
CA LEU A 134 14.17 -15.40 2.84
C LEU A 134 13.29 -15.50 4.08
N TYR A 135 13.74 -16.26 5.07
CA TYR A 135 13.05 -16.42 6.35
C TYR A 135 13.80 -15.68 7.46
N LEU A 136 13.17 -14.67 8.02
CA LEU A 136 13.70 -13.91 9.16
C LEU A 136 13.08 -14.44 10.46
N GLU A 137 13.89 -15.04 11.31
CA GLU A 137 13.42 -15.54 12.61
C GLU A 137 12.92 -14.39 13.49
N LYS A 138 12.04 -14.71 14.43
CA LYS A 138 11.64 -13.77 15.48
C LYS A 138 12.86 -13.20 16.21
N GLY A 139 13.01 -11.86 16.21
CA GLY A 139 14.18 -11.18 16.76
C GLY A 139 15.36 -11.04 15.80
N ALA A 140 15.26 -11.55 14.55
CA ALA A 140 16.20 -11.18 13.48
C ALA A 140 15.91 -9.75 13.00
N VAL A 141 16.93 -8.91 12.95
CA VAL A 141 16.84 -7.53 12.45
C VAL A 141 17.88 -7.32 11.36
N LEU A 142 17.45 -7.09 10.14
CA LEU A 142 18.31 -6.55 9.08
C LEU A 142 18.31 -5.02 9.24
N LEU A 143 19.43 -4.48 9.71
CA LEU A 143 19.59 -3.08 10.05
C LEU A 143 20.31 -2.34 8.93
N GLY A 144 19.66 -1.37 8.32
CA GLY A 144 20.22 -0.56 7.24
C GLY A 144 21.47 0.22 7.66
N ASP A 145 22.42 0.36 6.74
CA ASP A 145 23.56 1.23 6.93
C ASP A 145 23.16 2.70 6.73
N ASN A 146 23.74 3.60 7.51
CA ASN A 146 23.45 5.03 7.44
C ASN A 146 24.39 5.82 6.52
N ASP A 147 25.48 5.20 6.04
CA ASP A 147 26.37 5.81 5.04
C ASP A 147 25.86 5.50 3.62
N ARG A 148 25.30 6.52 2.98
CA ARG A 148 24.78 6.40 1.61
C ARG A 148 25.81 5.97 0.58
N THR A 149 27.12 6.21 0.84
CA THR A 149 28.19 5.84 -0.09
C THR A 149 28.41 4.33 -0.19
N HIS A 150 27.88 3.56 0.77
CA HIS A 150 27.92 2.11 0.76
C HIS A 150 26.80 1.48 -0.11
N TYR A 151 25.77 2.25 -0.49
CA TYR A 151 24.66 1.75 -1.28
C TYR A 151 24.98 1.82 -2.78
N PRO A 152 24.74 0.74 -3.54
CA PRO A 152 24.84 0.79 -5.00
C PRO A 152 23.80 1.74 -5.59
N ILE A 153 24.16 2.41 -6.67
CA ILE A 153 23.24 3.25 -7.43
C ILE A 153 22.75 2.46 -8.63
N LEU A 154 21.41 2.31 -8.71
CA LEU A 154 20.76 1.71 -9.86
C LEU A 154 20.32 2.81 -10.84
N PRO A 155 20.59 2.67 -12.15
CA PRO A 155 20.02 3.56 -13.15
C PRO A 155 18.50 3.36 -13.21
N GLY A 156 17.75 4.40 -13.57
CA GLY A 156 16.30 4.31 -13.75
C GLY A 156 15.92 3.36 -14.89
N VAL A 157 16.65 3.43 -15.99
CA VAL A 157 16.45 2.61 -17.19
C VAL A 157 17.78 2.26 -17.84
N ILE A 158 17.88 1.05 -18.38
CA ILE A 158 19.00 0.61 -19.21
C ILE A 158 18.44 0.18 -20.57
N PRO A 159 18.93 0.73 -21.70
CA PRO A 159 18.61 0.22 -23.03
C PRO A 159 19.25 -1.17 -23.22
N SER A 160 18.57 -2.05 -23.95
CA SER A 160 19.15 -3.33 -24.31
C SER A 160 20.12 -3.21 -25.51
N GLU A 161 20.89 -4.27 -25.75
CA GLU A 161 21.81 -4.34 -26.90
C GLU A 161 21.08 -4.34 -28.25
N ASN A 162 19.80 -4.71 -28.27
CA ASN A 162 18.98 -4.68 -29.48
C ASN A 162 18.40 -3.30 -29.80
N GLU A 163 18.68 -2.28 -28.97
CA GLU A 163 18.23 -0.89 -29.10
C GLU A 163 16.68 -0.70 -29.10
N VAL A 164 15.92 -1.74 -28.80
CA VAL A 164 14.45 -1.76 -28.80
C VAL A 164 13.91 -1.92 -27.39
N ASP A 165 14.43 -2.89 -26.63
CA ASP A 165 13.97 -3.17 -25.28
C ASP A 165 14.61 -2.22 -24.27
N GLU A 166 13.90 -1.95 -23.20
CA GLU A 166 14.35 -1.16 -22.08
C GLU A 166 14.11 -1.92 -20.76
N TYR A 167 15.10 -1.92 -19.90
CA TYR A 167 15.01 -2.52 -18.57
C TYR A 167 14.91 -1.43 -17.52
N TYR A 168 13.81 -1.41 -16.79
CA TYR A 168 13.58 -0.50 -15.68
C TYR A 168 14.10 -1.15 -14.41
N LEU A 169 14.98 -0.46 -13.68
CA LEU A 169 15.59 -1.00 -12.46
C LEU A 169 15.17 -0.25 -11.21
N THR A 170 14.75 1.01 -11.35
CA THR A 170 14.29 1.84 -10.24
C THR A 170 13.57 3.08 -10.76
N GLY A 171 12.94 3.84 -9.86
CA GLY A 171 12.28 5.07 -10.19
C GLY A 171 12.20 6.03 -9.01
N TRP A 172 11.86 7.27 -9.30
CA TRP A 172 11.53 8.28 -8.30
C TRP A 172 10.30 9.04 -8.74
N GLU A 173 9.25 8.99 -7.90
CA GLU A 173 7.96 9.66 -8.16
C GLU A 173 7.47 9.43 -9.61
N GLY A 174 7.38 8.16 -10.02
CA GLY A 174 6.84 7.74 -11.32
C GLY A 174 7.72 8.05 -12.55
N ASN A 175 8.97 8.44 -12.36
CA ASN A 175 9.95 8.66 -13.42
C ASN A 175 11.12 7.68 -13.30
N PRO A 176 11.71 7.21 -14.42
CA PRO A 176 12.85 6.27 -14.42
C PRO A 176 14.15 7.01 -14.09
N LEU A 177 14.32 7.37 -12.84
CA LEU A 177 15.47 8.15 -12.34
C LEU A 177 16.39 7.29 -11.49
N SER A 178 17.69 7.53 -11.57
CA SER A 178 18.68 6.82 -10.76
C SER A 178 18.44 7.02 -9.28
N SER A 179 18.37 5.91 -8.55
CA SER A 179 18.16 5.86 -7.11
C SER A 179 19.17 4.92 -6.46
N PHE A 180 19.42 5.08 -5.16
CA PHE A 180 20.10 4.05 -4.41
C PHE A 180 19.28 2.77 -4.39
N ALA A 181 19.91 1.60 -4.45
CA ALA A 181 19.26 0.32 -4.29
C ALA A 181 18.60 0.20 -2.92
N GLY A 182 17.46 -0.45 -2.84
CA GLY A 182 16.73 -0.67 -1.58
C GLY A 182 17.50 -1.54 -0.59
N LEU A 183 17.01 -1.62 0.64
CA LEU A 183 17.56 -2.58 1.60
C LEU A 183 17.36 -4.02 1.10
N LEU A 184 16.16 -4.36 0.59
CA LEU A 184 15.91 -5.56 -0.20
C LEU A 184 15.53 -5.20 -1.63
N ASN A 185 16.14 -5.89 -2.59
CA ASN A 185 15.88 -5.71 -4.03
C ASN A 185 15.44 -7.03 -4.65
N ILE A 186 14.29 -6.99 -5.35
CA ILE A 186 13.62 -8.10 -6.01
C ILE A 186 13.45 -7.67 -7.48
N THR A 187 14.49 -7.84 -8.30
CA THR A 187 14.52 -7.25 -9.65
C THR A 187 14.69 -8.32 -10.71
N GLN A 188 13.74 -8.37 -11.66
CA GLN A 188 13.70 -9.33 -12.77
C GLN A 188 13.79 -10.78 -12.29
N VAL A 189 13.04 -11.11 -11.25
CA VAL A 189 12.98 -12.43 -10.62
C VAL A 189 11.54 -12.90 -10.45
N HIS A 190 11.38 -14.18 -10.16
CA HIS A 190 10.06 -14.77 -9.93
C HIS A 190 10.09 -15.78 -8.78
N ASP A 191 8.90 -16.03 -8.19
CA ASP A 191 8.73 -16.99 -7.10
C ASP A 191 9.63 -16.67 -5.89
N VAL A 192 9.51 -15.45 -5.36
CA VAL A 192 10.27 -14.98 -4.20
C VAL A 192 9.34 -14.80 -3.01
N VAL A 193 9.72 -15.39 -1.88
CA VAL A 193 9.01 -15.22 -0.61
C VAL A 193 9.95 -14.58 0.42
N VAL A 194 9.51 -13.50 1.06
CA VAL A 194 10.14 -12.95 2.26
C VAL A 194 9.17 -13.14 3.42
N THR A 195 9.56 -13.92 4.42
CA THR A 195 8.65 -14.31 5.49
C THR A 195 9.34 -14.43 6.85
N GLY A 196 8.55 -14.67 7.89
CA GLY A 196 9.01 -14.82 9.26
C GLY A 196 8.49 -13.71 10.16
N GLU A 197 9.03 -13.65 11.39
CA GLU A 197 8.66 -12.65 12.41
C GLU A 197 9.78 -11.64 12.68
N GLY A 198 10.76 -11.54 11.78
CA GLY A 198 11.88 -10.61 11.90
C GLY A 198 11.56 -9.21 11.37
N THR A 199 12.55 -8.33 11.40
CA THR A 199 12.40 -6.90 11.09
C THR A 199 13.38 -6.46 10.00
N LEU A 200 12.87 -5.69 9.04
CA LEU A 200 13.65 -4.84 8.16
C LEU A 200 13.64 -3.43 8.77
N ASP A 201 14.72 -3.00 9.36
CA ASP A 201 14.88 -1.68 9.96
C ASP A 201 15.84 -0.86 9.10
N CYS A 202 15.33 0.11 8.35
CA CYS A 202 16.19 0.93 7.50
C CYS A 202 17.04 1.92 8.29
N ASP A 203 16.77 2.14 9.59
CA ASP A 203 17.52 3.01 10.49
C ASP A 203 17.71 4.46 9.95
N ALA A 204 16.80 4.89 9.06
CA ALA A 204 16.97 6.13 8.30
C ALA A 204 16.96 7.40 9.17
N GLU A 205 16.31 7.32 10.33
CA GLU A 205 16.27 8.40 11.33
C GLU A 205 17.66 8.75 11.85
N ASN A 206 18.53 7.75 12.02
CA ASN A 206 19.89 7.91 12.53
C ASN A 206 20.93 8.31 11.46
N GLY A 207 20.48 8.45 10.21
CA GLY A 207 21.30 8.90 9.09
C GLY A 207 20.91 10.29 8.58
N ASP A 208 21.34 10.61 7.38
CA ASP A 208 21.01 11.87 6.70
C ASP A 208 19.91 11.71 5.63
N TRP A 209 19.23 10.56 5.61
CA TRP A 209 18.27 10.22 4.58
C TRP A 209 17.05 11.16 4.54
N TRP A 210 16.63 11.67 5.68
CA TRP A 210 15.49 12.58 5.81
C TRP A 210 15.87 14.06 5.75
N VAL A 211 17.16 14.36 5.66
CA VAL A 211 17.64 15.73 5.50
C VAL A 211 17.48 16.17 4.04
N THR A 212 16.75 17.25 3.80
CA THR A 212 16.43 17.79 2.45
C THR A 212 15.83 16.73 1.51
N PRO A 213 14.68 16.08 1.87
CA PRO A 213 14.19 14.88 1.21
C PRO A 213 13.77 15.06 -0.24
N LYS A 214 13.51 16.29 -0.68
CA LYS A 214 13.15 16.63 -2.06
C LYS A 214 14.33 17.03 -2.93
N ILE A 215 15.56 16.97 -2.40
CA ILE A 215 16.78 17.30 -3.13
C ILE A 215 17.56 16.01 -3.43
N LYS A 216 17.80 15.76 -4.71
CA LYS A 216 18.67 14.66 -5.14
C LYS A 216 20.10 14.89 -4.64
N ARG A 217 20.61 13.95 -3.84
CA ARG A 217 21.99 13.94 -3.35
C ARG A 217 22.69 12.68 -3.84
N ILE A 218 23.54 12.80 -4.86
CA ILE A 218 24.18 11.71 -5.63
C ILE A 218 23.12 10.96 -6.44
N ALA A 219 22.21 10.23 -5.79
CA ALA A 219 21.05 9.54 -6.35
C ALA A 219 19.81 9.84 -5.48
N TRP A 220 18.62 9.43 -5.92
CA TRP A 220 17.41 9.49 -5.11
C TRP A 220 17.44 8.45 -3.99
N ARG A 221 16.67 8.72 -2.92
CA ARG A 221 16.60 7.86 -1.74
C ARG A 221 16.17 6.43 -2.07
N PRO A 222 16.71 5.42 -1.38
CA PRO A 222 16.32 4.03 -1.57
C PRO A 222 14.91 3.75 -1.01
N ARG A 223 14.46 2.51 -1.14
CA ARG A 223 13.26 1.93 -0.55
C ARG A 223 13.65 0.91 0.52
N ALA A 224 12.75 0.60 1.45
CA ALA A 224 12.99 -0.56 2.31
C ALA A 224 12.93 -1.85 1.46
N VAL A 225 11.89 -2.02 0.65
CA VAL A 225 11.76 -3.11 -0.32
C VAL A 225 11.46 -2.54 -1.70
N ALA A 226 12.33 -2.77 -2.65
CA ALA A 226 12.14 -2.45 -4.06
C ALA A 226 11.93 -3.76 -4.84
N ALA A 227 10.78 -3.90 -5.52
CA ALA A 227 10.52 -5.02 -6.41
C ALA A 227 10.25 -4.49 -7.81
N VAL A 228 11.00 -4.92 -8.82
CA VAL A 228 10.89 -4.36 -10.17
C VAL A 228 10.84 -5.46 -11.22
N ASP A 229 9.87 -5.37 -12.14
CA ASP A 229 9.73 -6.27 -13.30
C ASP A 229 9.84 -7.76 -12.88
N SER A 230 9.01 -8.14 -11.90
CA SER A 230 9.08 -9.45 -11.23
C SER A 230 7.69 -10.09 -11.13
N GLU A 231 7.65 -11.40 -10.87
CA GLU A 231 6.40 -12.15 -10.84
C GLU A 231 6.31 -13.08 -9.63
N ASN A 232 5.10 -13.26 -9.09
CA ASN A 232 4.81 -14.11 -7.93
C ASN A 232 5.69 -13.79 -6.71
N ILE A 233 5.52 -12.57 -6.20
CA ILE A 233 6.27 -12.05 -5.05
C ILE A 233 5.37 -12.06 -3.81
N CYS A 234 5.89 -12.57 -2.70
CA CYS A 234 5.18 -12.59 -1.42
C CYS A 234 6.02 -11.97 -0.31
N LEU A 235 5.44 -10.99 0.39
CA LEU A 235 5.93 -10.49 1.68
C LEU A 235 4.95 -10.88 2.77
N HIS A 236 5.43 -11.52 3.84
CA HIS A 236 4.56 -12.07 4.87
C HIS A 236 5.19 -12.00 6.27
N GLY A 237 4.43 -11.58 7.27
CA GLY A 237 4.74 -11.71 8.70
C GLY A 237 5.76 -10.75 9.27
N ILE A 238 6.67 -10.22 8.47
CA ILE A 238 7.77 -9.36 8.90
C ILE A 238 7.30 -7.98 9.39
N THR A 239 8.18 -7.25 10.06
CA THR A 239 8.01 -5.82 10.32
C THR A 239 8.96 -5.03 9.43
N VAL A 240 8.48 -3.95 8.81
CA VAL A 240 9.30 -3.02 8.03
C VAL A 240 9.19 -1.64 8.65
N GLN A 241 10.33 -1.02 8.99
CA GLN A 241 10.30 0.24 9.74
C GLN A 241 11.42 1.21 9.37
N ASN A 242 11.24 2.48 9.78
CA ASN A 242 12.21 3.56 9.63
C ASN A 242 12.73 3.71 8.19
N SER A 243 11.82 3.63 7.21
CA SER A 243 12.16 3.61 5.79
C SER A 243 12.88 4.88 5.33
N TYR A 244 13.71 4.75 4.32
CA TYR A 244 14.41 5.89 3.68
C TYR A 244 13.45 6.82 2.92
N SER A 245 12.43 6.25 2.28
CA SER A 245 11.35 6.90 1.54
C SER A 245 10.19 5.91 1.41
N TRP A 246 9.40 5.87 0.32
CA TRP A 246 8.34 4.88 0.09
C TRP A 246 8.79 3.49 0.56
N THR A 247 8.00 2.85 1.44
CA THR A 247 8.51 1.70 2.18
C THR A 247 8.54 0.43 1.32
N ILE A 248 7.39 0.03 0.77
CA ILE A 248 7.29 -1.11 -0.15
C ILE A 248 6.90 -0.57 -1.53
N HIS A 249 7.83 -0.61 -2.47
CA HIS A 249 7.64 -0.05 -3.81
C HIS A 249 7.83 -1.10 -4.90
N PRO A 250 6.80 -1.86 -5.24
CA PRO A 250 6.80 -2.73 -6.41
C PRO A 250 6.46 -1.94 -7.68
N ILE A 251 7.23 -2.17 -8.75
CA ILE A 251 7.05 -1.57 -10.09
C ILE A 251 6.94 -2.69 -11.10
N PHE A 252 5.87 -2.72 -11.90
CA PHE A 252 5.63 -3.75 -12.94
C PHE A 252 5.64 -5.18 -12.41
N VAL A 253 5.18 -5.40 -11.18
CA VAL A 253 5.10 -6.73 -10.58
C VAL A 253 3.76 -7.37 -10.91
N LYS A 254 3.77 -8.65 -11.32
CA LYS A 254 2.59 -9.49 -11.49
C LYS A 254 2.46 -10.47 -10.32
N HIS A 255 1.23 -10.70 -9.85
CA HIS A 255 0.96 -11.60 -8.72
C HIS A 255 1.75 -11.21 -7.47
N LEU A 256 1.31 -10.11 -6.85
CA LEU A 256 1.90 -9.56 -5.63
C LEU A 256 1.04 -9.89 -4.41
N ASP A 257 1.61 -10.63 -3.48
CA ASP A 257 0.99 -10.95 -2.18
C ASP A 257 1.68 -10.20 -1.04
N LEU A 258 0.96 -9.31 -0.40
CA LEU A 258 1.37 -8.56 0.77
C LEU A 258 0.47 -8.96 1.94
N LEU A 259 0.96 -9.89 2.81
CA LEU A 259 0.11 -10.66 3.70
C LEU A 259 0.53 -10.51 5.16
N ASN A 260 -0.37 -10.04 6.00
CA ASN A 260 -0.28 -10.05 7.47
C ASN A 260 1.11 -9.65 8.02
N PHE A 261 1.57 -8.45 7.69
CA PHE A 261 2.83 -7.89 8.16
C PHE A 261 2.65 -6.44 8.64
N ASN A 262 3.67 -5.85 9.25
CA ASN A 262 3.59 -4.52 9.83
C ASN A 262 4.51 -3.53 9.11
N ILE A 263 4.02 -2.31 8.88
CA ILE A 263 4.82 -1.14 8.50
C ILE A 263 4.72 -0.11 9.61
N ASN A 264 5.87 0.36 10.09
CA ASN A 264 5.93 1.32 11.17
C ASN A 264 6.98 2.39 10.89
N ASN A 265 6.55 3.54 10.39
CA ASN A 265 7.41 4.70 10.18
C ASN A 265 6.98 5.85 11.10
N PRO A 266 7.92 6.64 11.64
CA PRO A 266 7.59 7.82 12.42
C PRO A 266 6.69 8.79 11.63
N TYR A 267 5.73 9.43 12.31
CA TYR A 267 4.79 10.35 11.68
C TYR A 267 5.46 11.51 10.94
N ASN A 268 6.61 11.95 11.40
CA ASN A 268 7.39 13.04 10.78
C ASN A 268 8.40 12.58 9.74
N ALA A 269 8.46 11.29 9.43
CA ALA A 269 9.36 10.76 8.42
C ALA A 269 8.91 11.16 7.00
N PRO A 270 9.74 11.83 6.20
CA PRO A 270 9.29 12.42 4.94
C PRO A 270 9.18 11.39 3.82
N ASN A 271 8.02 11.36 3.15
CA ASN A 271 7.71 10.47 2.02
C ASN A 271 7.89 8.99 2.35
N THR A 272 7.57 8.59 3.56
CA THR A 272 7.62 7.18 3.99
C THR A 272 6.23 6.57 3.91
N ASP A 273 5.61 6.68 2.72
CA ASP A 273 4.39 5.98 2.36
C ASP A 273 4.55 4.48 2.68
N GLY A 274 3.45 3.81 3.02
CA GLY A 274 3.52 2.40 3.41
C GLY A 274 3.75 1.47 2.21
N ILE A 275 2.82 1.43 1.29
CA ILE A 275 2.86 0.54 0.12
C ILE A 275 2.48 1.34 -1.13
N ASP A 276 3.35 1.32 -2.14
CA ASP A 276 3.21 2.07 -3.40
C ASP A 276 3.27 1.14 -4.62
N PRO A 277 2.25 0.33 -4.91
CA PRO A 277 2.27 -0.50 -6.12
C PRO A 277 2.19 0.40 -7.34
N GLU A 278 3.19 0.32 -8.23
CA GLU A 278 3.27 1.12 -9.45
C GLU A 278 3.12 0.23 -10.68
N SER A 279 2.01 0.40 -11.42
CA SER A 279 1.71 -0.40 -12.62
C SER A 279 1.83 -1.92 -12.40
N CYS A 280 1.31 -2.40 -11.28
CA CYS A 280 1.31 -3.80 -10.89
C CYS A 280 -0.03 -4.47 -11.21
N GLU A 281 -0.05 -5.77 -11.40
CA GLU A 281 -1.23 -6.57 -11.73
C GLU A 281 -1.44 -7.70 -10.72
N HIS A 282 -2.71 -8.01 -10.38
CA HIS A 282 -3.09 -9.09 -9.46
C HIS A 282 -2.46 -8.93 -8.07
N ILE A 283 -2.89 -7.89 -7.38
CA ILE A 283 -2.35 -7.48 -6.08
C ILE A 283 -3.30 -7.91 -4.96
N ARG A 284 -2.77 -8.58 -3.95
CA ARG A 284 -3.50 -8.85 -2.70
C ARG A 284 -2.76 -8.21 -1.53
N ILE A 285 -3.41 -7.29 -0.82
CA ILE A 285 -2.92 -6.66 0.40
C ILE A 285 -3.90 -7.06 1.51
N ILE A 286 -3.53 -8.05 2.32
CA ILE A 286 -4.47 -8.68 3.26
C ILE A 286 -3.87 -8.73 4.67
N GLY A 287 -4.58 -8.19 5.66
CA GLY A 287 -4.19 -8.25 7.07
C GLY A 287 -2.99 -7.36 7.42
N VAL A 288 -2.61 -6.42 6.57
CA VAL A 288 -1.45 -5.55 6.82
C VAL A 288 -1.82 -4.43 7.80
N ASN A 289 -0.91 -4.17 8.74
CA ASN A 289 -1.02 -3.07 9.68
C ASN A 289 -0.01 -1.98 9.29
N ILE A 290 -0.50 -0.78 8.98
CA ILE A 290 0.30 0.33 8.46
C ILE A 290 0.14 1.54 9.39
N HIS A 291 1.27 1.98 9.96
CA HIS A 291 1.37 3.21 10.74
C HIS A 291 2.46 4.09 10.11
N VAL A 292 2.06 5.21 9.50
CA VAL A 292 2.95 6.10 8.74
C VAL A 292 2.53 7.56 8.87
N GLY A 293 3.40 8.47 8.42
CA GLY A 293 3.12 9.91 8.39
C GLY A 293 2.77 10.44 6.99
N ASP A 294 2.93 9.63 5.93
CA ASP A 294 2.51 9.94 4.56
C ASP A 294 1.37 8.98 4.14
N ASP A 295 1.16 8.68 2.87
CA ASP A 295 0.05 7.83 2.42
C ASP A 295 0.21 6.36 2.89
N CYS A 296 -0.84 5.71 3.42
CA CYS A 296 -0.73 4.31 3.87
C CYS A 296 -0.57 3.33 2.71
N ILE A 297 -1.51 3.33 1.75
CA ILE A 297 -1.44 2.56 0.51
C ILE A 297 -1.71 3.50 -0.65
N ALA A 298 -0.73 3.70 -1.53
CA ALA A 298 -0.85 4.63 -2.65
C ALA A 298 -0.66 3.93 -3.99
N MET A 299 -1.77 3.70 -4.69
CA MET A 299 -1.78 3.11 -6.03
C MET A 299 -1.17 4.05 -7.05
N LYS A 300 -0.12 3.62 -7.70
CA LYS A 300 0.68 4.39 -8.67
C LYS A 300 0.65 3.74 -10.05
N ALA A 301 0.88 4.51 -11.09
CA ALA A 301 1.03 4.03 -12.47
C ALA A 301 1.86 5.03 -13.29
N SER A 302 3.01 5.35 -12.80
CA SER A 302 4.00 6.25 -13.41
C SER A 302 3.51 7.70 -13.64
N LYS A 303 4.43 8.61 -13.94
CA LYS A 303 4.12 9.96 -14.48
C LYS A 303 3.94 9.90 -15.99
N VAL A 304 3.53 11.02 -16.58
CA VAL A 304 3.08 11.13 -17.98
C VAL A 304 4.05 10.51 -18.99
N PHE A 305 5.35 10.68 -18.80
CA PHE A 305 6.37 10.15 -19.71
C PHE A 305 6.29 8.62 -19.84
N LEU A 306 6.36 7.90 -18.72
CA LEU A 306 6.26 6.44 -18.73
C LEU A 306 4.83 5.95 -18.91
N GLY A 307 3.87 6.58 -18.24
CA GLY A 307 2.47 6.15 -18.27
C GLY A 307 1.88 6.14 -19.66
N MET A 308 2.10 7.20 -20.45
CA MET A 308 1.66 7.27 -21.84
C MET A 308 2.46 6.36 -22.77
N LYS A 309 3.75 6.16 -22.49
CA LYS A 309 4.62 5.25 -23.26
C LYS A 309 4.25 3.80 -23.07
N LEU A 310 4.17 3.34 -21.82
CA LEU A 310 3.99 1.93 -21.48
C LEU A 310 2.53 1.51 -21.40
N LYS A 311 1.64 2.44 -21.02
CA LYS A 311 0.18 2.22 -20.86
C LYS A 311 -0.16 1.06 -19.94
N LYS A 312 0.69 0.86 -18.89
CA LYS A 312 0.49 -0.16 -17.87
C LYS A 312 -0.27 0.43 -16.69
N SER A 313 -1.47 -0.04 -16.46
CA SER A 313 -2.28 0.32 -15.28
C SER A 313 -1.82 -0.44 -14.04
N CYS A 314 -2.23 0.06 -12.88
CA CYS A 314 -2.23 -0.71 -11.64
C CYS A 314 -3.64 -1.30 -11.49
N GLU A 315 -3.80 -2.64 -11.50
CA GLU A 315 -5.12 -3.25 -11.64
C GLU A 315 -5.28 -4.62 -10.98
N HIS A 316 -6.53 -5.08 -10.88
CA HIS A 316 -6.92 -6.33 -10.22
C HIS A 316 -6.42 -6.38 -8.77
N THR A 317 -6.80 -5.36 -7.99
CA THR A 317 -6.31 -5.18 -6.62
C THR A 317 -7.38 -5.52 -5.59
N VAL A 318 -7.03 -6.32 -4.60
CA VAL A 318 -7.84 -6.58 -3.39
C VAL A 318 -7.08 -6.11 -2.16
N ILE A 319 -7.67 -5.17 -1.41
CA ILE A 319 -7.17 -4.70 -0.12
C ILE A 319 -8.20 -5.11 0.94
N ARG A 320 -7.81 -5.98 1.88
CA ARG A 320 -8.77 -6.56 2.82
C ARG A 320 -8.20 -6.74 4.22
N ASN A 321 -9.05 -6.51 5.23
CA ASN A 321 -8.69 -6.68 6.65
C ASN A 321 -7.40 -5.94 7.05
N CYS A 322 -7.15 -4.75 6.51
CA CYS A 322 -6.00 -3.92 6.84
C CYS A 322 -6.35 -2.87 7.90
N LEU A 323 -5.38 -2.56 8.76
CA LEU A 323 -5.40 -1.37 9.62
C LEU A 323 -4.52 -0.29 8.99
N LEU A 324 -5.13 0.87 8.70
CA LEU A 324 -4.46 2.02 8.10
C LEU A 324 -4.51 3.16 9.11
N ASP A 325 -3.39 3.44 9.76
CA ASP A 325 -3.33 4.35 10.91
C ASP A 325 -2.45 5.56 10.61
N LYS A 326 -2.93 6.73 10.99
CA LYS A 326 -2.32 8.06 10.91
C LYS A 326 -2.21 8.63 9.50
N GLY A 327 -1.54 8.14 8.57
CA GLY A 327 -1.24 8.60 7.21
C GLY A 327 -2.03 9.80 6.62
N HIS A 328 -1.47 10.43 5.61
CA HIS A 328 -2.15 11.50 4.85
C HIS A 328 -3.37 10.98 4.05
N GLY A 329 -3.42 9.69 3.77
CA GLY A 329 -4.54 8.99 3.19
C GLY A 329 -4.47 7.51 3.50
N GLY A 330 -5.61 6.87 3.79
CA GLY A 330 -5.70 5.44 3.99
C GLY A 330 -5.45 4.71 2.67
N ILE A 331 -6.32 4.93 1.70
CA ILE A 331 -6.18 4.47 0.31
C ILE A 331 -6.07 5.68 -0.59
N VAL A 332 -4.98 5.72 -1.34
CA VAL A 332 -4.65 6.86 -2.20
C VAL A 332 -4.46 6.40 -3.64
N ILE A 333 -4.89 7.20 -4.59
CA ILE A 333 -4.61 7.01 -6.00
C ILE A 333 -3.82 8.22 -6.48
N GLY A 334 -2.62 7.96 -6.98
CA GLY A 334 -1.74 9.01 -7.48
C GLY A 334 -0.80 9.61 -6.41
N SER A 335 -0.22 10.78 -6.74
CA SER A 335 -0.39 11.57 -7.99
C SER A 335 0.24 10.96 -9.25
N GLU A 336 1.13 10.00 -9.14
CA GLU A 336 1.77 9.27 -10.23
C GLU A 336 0.82 8.16 -10.74
N MET A 337 -0.12 8.51 -11.66
CA MET A 337 -1.15 7.56 -12.10
C MET A 337 -1.43 7.62 -13.60
N SER A 338 -0.46 8.05 -14.39
CA SER A 338 -0.63 8.28 -15.84
C SER A 338 -0.86 7.00 -16.66
N GLY A 339 -0.51 5.82 -16.14
CA GLY A 339 -0.87 4.53 -16.74
C GLY A 339 -2.29 4.05 -16.39
N GLY A 340 -2.93 4.68 -15.39
CA GLY A 340 -4.27 4.33 -14.92
C GLY A 340 -4.28 3.42 -13.68
N VAL A 341 -5.42 3.45 -12.96
CA VAL A 341 -5.71 2.55 -11.82
C VAL A 341 -7.10 2.00 -12.00
N LYS A 342 -7.25 0.68 -12.03
CA LYS A 342 -8.53 0.04 -12.39
C LYS A 342 -8.81 -1.18 -11.53
N ASP A 343 -10.09 -1.53 -11.41
CA ASP A 343 -10.54 -2.76 -10.78
C ASP A 343 -9.88 -2.99 -9.40
N MET A 344 -10.25 -2.12 -8.44
CA MET A 344 -9.76 -2.18 -7.07
C MET A 344 -10.92 -2.36 -6.10
N VAL A 345 -10.81 -3.36 -5.24
CA VAL A 345 -11.76 -3.62 -4.15
C VAL A 345 -11.07 -3.42 -2.81
N VAL A 346 -11.60 -2.51 -2.00
CA VAL A 346 -11.21 -2.29 -0.60
C VAL A 346 -12.35 -2.80 0.29
N THR A 347 -12.06 -3.76 1.16
CA THR A 347 -13.11 -4.35 1.99
C THR A 347 -12.60 -4.72 3.39
N GLN A 348 -13.50 -4.66 4.38
CA GLN A 348 -13.22 -5.04 5.77
C GLN A 348 -11.99 -4.34 6.38
N CYS A 349 -11.64 -3.16 5.90
CA CYS A 349 -10.53 -2.37 6.41
C CYS A 349 -10.98 -1.41 7.52
N LEU A 350 -10.08 -1.15 8.45
CA LEU A 350 -10.21 -0.11 9.46
C LEU A 350 -9.22 1.01 9.17
N MET A 351 -9.72 2.23 8.96
CA MET A 351 -8.90 3.44 8.85
C MET A 351 -9.01 4.23 10.14
N ASP A 352 -7.88 4.53 10.77
CA ASP A 352 -7.85 5.14 12.09
C ASP A 352 -7.02 6.43 12.06
N HIS A 353 -7.67 7.58 12.23
CA HIS A 353 -7.05 8.91 12.26
C HIS A 353 -6.19 9.25 11.02
N THR A 354 -6.51 8.73 9.85
CA THR A 354 -5.91 9.21 8.60
C THR A 354 -6.49 10.57 8.22
N ASP A 355 -5.73 11.38 7.48
CA ASP A 355 -6.28 12.67 7.01
C ASP A 355 -7.43 12.48 6.01
N ARG A 356 -7.33 11.47 5.13
CA ARG A 356 -8.40 11.06 4.18
C ARG A 356 -8.55 9.55 4.21
N GLY A 357 -9.77 9.09 3.99
CA GLY A 357 -10.05 7.66 3.82
C GLY A 357 -9.64 7.22 2.41
N LEU A 358 -10.42 7.61 1.40
CA LEU A 358 -10.02 7.57 -0.01
C LEU A 358 -9.51 8.94 -0.43
N ARG A 359 -8.37 8.98 -1.11
CA ARG A 359 -7.78 10.21 -1.65
C ARG A 359 -7.36 10.01 -3.10
N VAL A 360 -8.13 10.53 -4.05
CA VAL A 360 -7.73 10.57 -5.46
C VAL A 360 -7.02 11.88 -5.78
N LYS A 361 -5.79 11.78 -6.29
CA LYS A 361 -4.92 12.91 -6.67
C LYS A 361 -4.62 12.83 -8.17
N THR A 362 -5.38 13.57 -9.00
CA THR A 362 -5.12 13.66 -10.43
C THR A 362 -5.29 15.09 -10.92
N ARG A 363 -4.95 15.35 -12.18
CA ARG A 363 -5.04 16.67 -12.78
C ARG A 363 -4.86 16.62 -14.30
N ARG A 364 -5.18 17.69 -15.00
CA ARG A 364 -4.76 17.90 -16.38
C ARG A 364 -3.24 17.70 -16.52
N GLY A 365 -2.78 17.13 -17.61
CA GLY A 365 -1.38 16.79 -17.84
C GLY A 365 -0.99 15.40 -17.37
N ARG A 366 -1.93 14.56 -16.85
CA ARG A 366 -1.64 13.15 -16.51
C ARG A 366 -1.72 12.22 -17.71
N GLY A 367 -2.34 12.62 -18.79
CA GLY A 367 -2.51 11.81 -20.00
C GLY A 367 -3.87 11.14 -20.09
N ASN A 368 -4.30 10.82 -21.30
CA ASN A 368 -5.56 10.11 -21.55
C ASN A 368 -5.50 8.60 -21.19
N THR A 369 -4.31 8.08 -20.93
CA THR A 369 -4.08 6.75 -20.34
C THR A 369 -4.31 6.73 -18.84
N ALA A 370 -4.36 7.91 -18.21
CA ALA A 370 -4.66 8.12 -16.79
C ALA A 370 -6.15 7.88 -16.52
N VAL A 371 -6.59 6.64 -16.62
CA VAL A 371 -7.97 6.22 -16.38
C VAL A 371 -8.06 5.62 -14.99
N ILE A 372 -8.87 6.23 -14.13
CA ILE A 372 -9.24 5.67 -12.81
C ILE A 372 -10.65 5.12 -12.94
N ASP A 373 -10.85 3.82 -12.75
CA ASP A 373 -12.19 3.22 -12.91
C ASP A 373 -12.37 1.94 -12.09
N GLY A 374 -13.62 1.61 -11.76
CA GLY A 374 -13.95 0.38 -11.04
C GLY A 374 -13.43 0.37 -9.60
N LEU A 375 -13.52 1.51 -8.90
CA LEU A 375 -13.15 1.59 -7.48
C LEU A 375 -14.33 1.18 -6.61
N VAL A 376 -14.14 0.17 -5.76
CA VAL A 376 -15.17 -0.34 -4.85
C VAL A 376 -14.65 -0.32 -3.41
N PHE A 377 -15.37 0.39 -2.55
CA PHE A 377 -15.22 0.36 -1.10
C PHE A 377 -16.43 -0.31 -0.49
N ARG A 378 -16.23 -1.43 0.19
CA ARG A 378 -17.32 -2.19 0.79
C ARG A 378 -16.98 -2.62 2.20
N ASN A 379 -17.92 -2.45 3.13
CA ASN A 379 -17.73 -2.82 4.53
C ASN A 379 -16.41 -2.26 5.08
N VAL A 380 -16.30 -0.92 5.17
CA VAL A 380 -15.11 -0.21 5.66
C VAL A 380 -15.49 0.66 6.84
N GLU A 381 -14.70 0.60 7.88
CA GLU A 381 -14.83 1.44 9.07
C GLU A 381 -13.74 2.52 9.08
N MET A 382 -14.13 3.77 9.37
CA MET A 382 -13.25 4.92 9.46
C MET A 382 -13.49 5.63 10.79
N ARG A 383 -12.43 5.87 11.57
CA ARG A 383 -12.51 6.54 12.88
C ARG A 383 -11.60 7.76 12.89
N GLY A 384 -12.13 8.93 13.20
CA GLY A 384 -11.35 10.18 13.25
C GLY A 384 -10.71 10.56 11.91
N VAL A 385 -11.23 10.04 10.79
CA VAL A 385 -10.75 10.38 9.44
C VAL A 385 -11.27 11.75 9.07
N LYS A 386 -10.38 12.72 8.84
CA LYS A 386 -10.77 14.14 8.66
C LYS A 386 -11.67 14.37 7.46
N ALA A 387 -11.44 13.64 6.34
CA ALA A 387 -12.32 13.65 5.17
C ALA A 387 -12.39 12.24 4.55
N PRO A 388 -13.46 11.46 4.84
CA PRO A 388 -13.63 10.08 4.37
C PRO A 388 -13.41 9.86 2.88
N PHE A 389 -13.99 10.69 2.01
CA PHE A 389 -13.89 10.49 0.56
C PHE A 389 -13.52 11.79 -0.16
N VAL A 390 -12.35 11.82 -0.80
CA VAL A 390 -11.86 12.99 -1.53
C VAL A 390 -11.41 12.59 -2.94
N ILE A 391 -12.05 13.16 -3.96
CA ILE A 391 -11.58 13.16 -5.34
C ILE A 391 -11.14 14.58 -5.69
N ASN A 392 -9.89 14.73 -6.14
CA ASN A 392 -9.33 16.01 -6.53
C ASN A 392 -8.68 15.88 -7.92
N MET A 393 -9.33 16.49 -8.93
CA MET A 393 -8.81 16.55 -10.30
C MET A 393 -8.08 17.88 -10.62
N PHE A 394 -7.63 18.60 -9.58
CA PHE A 394 -6.86 19.86 -9.67
C PHE A 394 -5.62 19.84 -8.78
N TYR A 395 -5.02 18.66 -8.58
CA TYR A 395 -3.93 18.47 -7.63
C TYR A 395 -2.67 19.27 -7.99
N PHE A 396 -2.12 20.03 -7.03
CA PHE A 396 -1.11 21.06 -7.30
C PHE A 396 0.36 20.71 -6.93
N CYS A 397 0.65 19.55 -6.36
CA CYS A 397 2.00 19.29 -5.77
C CYS A 397 3.15 19.07 -6.77
N ASP A 398 2.92 19.18 -8.06
CA ASP A 398 4.00 19.22 -9.06
C ASP A 398 4.46 20.66 -9.32
N PRO A 399 5.65 20.89 -9.90
CA PRO A 399 6.18 22.23 -10.15
C PRO A 399 5.26 23.16 -10.97
N ASP A 400 4.46 22.59 -11.89
CA ASP A 400 3.47 23.29 -12.70
C ASP A 400 2.05 23.25 -12.13
N GLY A 401 1.87 22.64 -10.96
CA GLY A 401 0.55 22.36 -10.36
C GLY A 401 -0.26 23.60 -10.02
N HIS A 402 0.37 24.71 -9.68
CA HIS A 402 -0.25 26.00 -9.45
C HIS A 402 -0.46 26.82 -10.74
N GLY A 403 -0.11 26.25 -11.89
CA GLY A 403 -0.27 26.92 -13.19
C GLY A 403 -1.72 27.01 -13.65
N PRO A 404 -2.04 28.00 -14.49
CA PRO A 404 -3.42 28.21 -14.97
C PRO A 404 -3.97 27.02 -15.75
N TYR A 405 -3.14 26.22 -16.42
CA TYR A 405 -3.58 25.00 -17.10
C TYR A 405 -4.18 23.98 -16.11
N VAL A 406 -3.54 23.79 -14.97
CA VAL A 406 -4.00 22.82 -13.96
C VAL A 406 -5.18 23.38 -13.16
N GLN A 407 -5.12 24.66 -12.76
CA GLN A 407 -6.07 25.26 -11.82
C GLN A 407 -7.28 25.97 -12.46
N CYS A 408 -7.32 26.10 -13.80
CA CYS A 408 -8.46 26.70 -14.49
C CYS A 408 -9.75 25.90 -14.22
N ARG A 409 -10.81 26.61 -13.88
CA ARG A 409 -12.14 26.04 -13.60
C ARG A 409 -13.08 26.05 -14.79
N ASP A 410 -12.70 26.75 -15.87
CA ASP A 410 -13.42 26.71 -17.12
C ASP A 410 -13.10 25.45 -17.92
N ALA A 411 -14.06 24.97 -18.68
CA ALA A 411 -13.87 23.82 -19.56
C ALA A 411 -12.79 24.07 -20.61
N MET A 412 -11.89 23.14 -20.78
CA MET A 412 -10.87 23.13 -21.81
C MET A 412 -11.15 22.03 -22.84
N PRO A 413 -10.54 22.07 -24.01
CA PRO A 413 -10.62 20.96 -24.96
C PRO A 413 -10.11 19.67 -24.30
N VAL A 414 -10.86 18.58 -24.47
CA VAL A 414 -10.37 17.23 -24.12
C VAL A 414 -9.29 16.83 -25.11
N ASP A 415 -8.12 16.50 -24.62
CA ASP A 415 -6.96 16.15 -25.43
C ASP A 415 -6.24 14.91 -24.90
N GLU A 416 -5.06 14.63 -25.45
CA GLU A 416 -4.23 13.47 -25.05
C GLU A 416 -3.65 13.58 -23.62
N TYR A 417 -3.76 14.72 -22.96
CA TYR A 417 -3.28 14.97 -21.60
C TYR A 417 -4.41 15.01 -20.55
N THR A 418 -5.66 14.84 -20.97
CA THR A 418 -6.83 14.90 -20.10
C THR A 418 -7.09 13.55 -19.42
N PRO A 419 -7.00 13.44 -18.08
CA PRO A 419 -7.29 12.20 -17.35
C PRO A 419 -8.78 11.94 -17.27
N LYS A 420 -9.16 10.67 -17.08
CA LYS A 420 -10.55 10.24 -16.89
C LYS A 420 -10.75 9.57 -15.54
N LEU A 421 -11.86 9.93 -14.87
CA LEU A 421 -12.34 9.21 -13.70
C LEU A 421 -13.71 8.60 -14.02
N GLY A 422 -13.79 7.27 -13.95
CA GLY A 422 -14.96 6.46 -14.20
C GLY A 422 -15.84 6.33 -12.95
N SER A 423 -15.93 5.12 -12.39
CA SER A 423 -16.86 4.79 -11.32
C SER A 423 -16.19 4.67 -9.95
N LEU A 424 -16.87 5.19 -8.91
CA LEU A 424 -16.59 4.98 -7.51
C LEU A 424 -17.86 4.44 -6.83
N THR A 425 -17.78 3.27 -6.22
CA THR A 425 -18.84 2.64 -5.44
C THR A 425 -18.45 2.55 -3.97
N MET A 426 -19.33 3.01 -3.08
CA MET A 426 -19.18 2.95 -1.63
C MET A 426 -20.39 2.23 -1.04
N GLU A 427 -20.18 1.09 -0.39
CA GLU A 427 -21.23 0.25 0.14
C GLU A 427 -20.90 -0.19 1.57
N ASP A 428 -21.90 -0.09 2.49
CA ASP A 428 -21.76 -0.51 3.89
C ASP A 428 -20.56 0.18 4.60
N ILE A 429 -20.53 1.51 4.59
CA ILE A 429 -19.48 2.33 5.17
C ILE A 429 -19.94 2.97 6.47
N VAL A 430 -19.08 2.93 7.49
CA VAL A 430 -19.27 3.69 8.73
C VAL A 430 -18.06 4.58 8.97
N ALA A 431 -18.28 5.90 8.97
CA ALA A 431 -17.25 6.89 9.28
C ALA A 431 -17.68 7.73 10.49
N THR A 432 -16.86 7.74 11.54
CA THR A 432 -17.12 8.51 12.76
C THR A 432 -16.06 9.59 12.96
N ASP A 433 -16.48 10.69 13.58
CA ASP A 433 -15.62 11.80 13.95
C ASP A 433 -14.88 12.46 12.76
N ALA A 434 -15.56 12.56 11.62
CA ALA A 434 -15.07 13.34 10.48
C ALA A 434 -14.93 14.83 10.85
N GLN A 435 -14.07 15.57 10.16
CA GLN A 435 -13.79 16.97 10.50
C GLN A 435 -14.10 17.93 9.34
N PHE A 436 -13.43 17.77 8.21
CA PHE A 436 -13.49 18.74 7.10
C PHE A 436 -14.73 18.54 6.25
N ALA A 437 -14.86 17.35 5.68
CA ALA A 437 -15.96 16.98 4.79
C ALA A 437 -16.26 15.49 4.93
N GLY A 438 -17.50 15.08 4.70
CA GLY A 438 -17.87 13.67 4.51
C GLY A 438 -17.42 13.18 3.13
N CYS A 439 -17.86 13.89 2.09
CA CYS A 439 -17.46 13.64 0.71
C CYS A 439 -17.07 14.95 0.02
N TYR A 440 -15.99 14.91 -0.77
CA TYR A 440 -15.52 16.06 -1.53
C TYR A 440 -15.08 15.61 -2.94
N PHE A 441 -15.93 15.85 -3.95
CA PHE A 441 -15.72 15.40 -5.33
C PHE A 441 -15.53 16.60 -6.25
N ASP A 442 -14.29 16.85 -6.65
CA ASP A 442 -13.88 18.02 -7.45
C ASP A 442 -13.38 17.55 -8.83
N GLY A 443 -14.33 17.37 -9.76
CA GLY A 443 -14.11 16.88 -11.13
C GLY A 443 -13.71 17.98 -12.12
N LEU A 444 -13.16 17.59 -13.27
CA LEU A 444 -12.87 18.51 -14.38
C LEU A 444 -14.16 18.85 -15.13
N PRO A 445 -14.37 20.13 -15.53
CA PRO A 445 -15.59 20.51 -16.26
C PRO A 445 -15.67 19.88 -17.66
N GLU A 446 -14.55 19.70 -18.37
CA GLU A 446 -14.49 19.07 -19.69
C GLU A 446 -14.51 17.53 -19.64
N GLN A 447 -14.09 16.93 -18.53
CA GLN A 447 -14.07 15.50 -18.32
C GLN A 447 -14.58 15.18 -16.91
N PRO A 448 -15.89 15.32 -16.66
CA PRO A 448 -16.49 15.10 -15.35
C PRO A 448 -16.25 13.68 -14.82
N ILE A 449 -16.34 13.52 -13.52
CA ILE A 449 -16.42 12.20 -12.87
C ILE A 449 -17.65 11.49 -13.43
N GLU A 450 -17.51 10.26 -13.94
CA GLU A 450 -18.60 9.56 -14.61
C GLU A 450 -19.71 9.18 -13.62
N ARG A 451 -19.37 8.48 -12.52
CA ARG A 451 -20.36 8.01 -11.56
C ARG A 451 -19.81 7.89 -10.14
N VAL A 452 -20.62 8.32 -9.18
CA VAL A 452 -20.44 8.09 -7.74
C VAL A 452 -21.70 7.42 -7.19
N SER A 453 -21.56 6.24 -6.62
CA SER A 453 -22.66 5.50 -6.00
C SER A 453 -22.38 5.23 -4.53
N MET A 454 -23.32 5.57 -3.66
CA MET A 454 -23.25 5.36 -2.20
C MET A 454 -24.46 4.58 -1.73
N LYS A 455 -24.22 3.48 -1.00
CA LYS A 455 -25.29 2.65 -0.43
C LYS A 455 -24.97 2.26 1.00
N ASN A 456 -25.94 2.44 1.92
CA ASN A 456 -25.78 2.13 3.35
C ASN A 456 -24.53 2.85 3.94
N VAL A 457 -24.39 4.14 3.74
CA VAL A 457 -23.26 4.93 4.22
C VAL A 457 -23.68 5.81 5.39
N THR A 458 -22.97 5.69 6.50
CA THR A 458 -23.18 6.55 7.67
C THR A 458 -21.91 7.35 7.95
N ILE A 459 -22.03 8.67 8.03
CA ILE A 459 -20.94 9.59 8.37
C ILE A 459 -21.38 10.48 9.52
N THR A 460 -20.57 10.57 10.58
CA THR A 460 -20.78 11.52 11.68
C THR A 460 -19.57 12.43 11.83
N PHE A 461 -19.81 13.66 12.29
CA PHE A 461 -18.75 14.63 12.49
C PHE A 461 -18.39 14.81 13.96
N ASP A 462 -17.09 15.03 14.23
CA ASP A 462 -16.59 15.41 15.54
C ASP A 462 -17.27 16.73 15.98
N PRO A 463 -17.91 16.79 17.15
CA PRO A 463 -18.47 18.05 17.68
C PRO A 463 -17.46 19.21 17.72
N ASN A 464 -16.18 18.90 17.96
CA ASN A 464 -15.07 19.84 18.07
C ASN A 464 -14.25 19.98 16.79
N ALA A 465 -14.79 19.55 15.65
CA ALA A 465 -14.07 19.60 14.37
C ALA A 465 -13.51 20.99 14.07
N GLU A 466 -12.31 21.01 13.49
CA GLU A 466 -11.68 22.24 12.99
C GLU A 466 -11.87 22.35 11.47
N ALA A 467 -11.76 23.58 10.95
CA ALA A 467 -11.76 23.78 9.51
C ALA A 467 -10.44 23.35 8.90
N GLY A 468 -10.50 22.76 7.71
CA GLY A 468 -9.32 22.32 6.98
C GLY A 468 -9.50 22.25 5.47
N GLN A 469 -8.41 22.00 4.78
CA GLN A 469 -8.39 21.85 3.33
C GLN A 469 -8.76 20.41 2.94
N ALA A 470 -9.95 20.20 2.38
CA ALA A 470 -10.36 18.87 1.94
C ALA A 470 -9.52 18.38 0.76
N ALA A 471 -9.31 19.23 -0.26
CA ALA A 471 -8.55 18.94 -1.48
C ALA A 471 -7.36 19.90 -1.64
N MET A 472 -6.20 19.39 -2.08
CA MET A 472 -5.01 20.19 -2.39
C MET A 472 -5.13 20.80 -3.79
N ALA A 473 -5.97 21.82 -3.91
CA ALA A 473 -6.25 22.61 -5.11
C ALA A 473 -6.26 24.10 -4.75
N ASP A 474 -5.92 24.97 -5.72
CA ASP A 474 -5.91 26.41 -5.49
C ASP A 474 -7.34 26.99 -5.41
N ASN A 475 -7.46 28.11 -4.70
CA ASN A 475 -8.69 28.87 -4.58
C ASN A 475 -9.89 28.05 -4.03
N ARG A 476 -9.61 27.01 -3.23
CA ARG A 476 -10.65 26.29 -2.47
C ARG A 476 -10.64 26.75 -1.01
N PRO A 477 -11.82 27.14 -0.47
CA PRO A 477 -11.90 27.56 0.92
C PRO A 477 -11.60 26.40 1.86
N LEU A 478 -11.17 26.72 3.08
CA LEU A 478 -11.21 25.77 4.18
C LEU A 478 -12.68 25.41 4.46
N VAL A 479 -12.92 24.12 4.70
CA VAL A 479 -14.24 23.59 5.00
C VAL A 479 -14.27 22.93 6.36
N LYS A 480 -15.43 22.99 7.01
CA LYS A 480 -15.69 22.40 8.33
C LYS A 480 -17.03 21.71 8.28
N LYS A 481 -17.06 20.44 8.64
CA LYS A 481 -18.29 19.63 8.70
C LYS A 481 -19.17 19.73 7.43
N LEU A 482 -18.54 19.84 6.27
CA LEU A 482 -19.24 19.85 4.99
C LEU A 482 -19.78 18.43 4.70
N ALA A 483 -21.08 18.29 4.46
CA ALA A 483 -21.62 16.95 4.26
C ALA A 483 -21.17 16.34 2.92
N ILE A 484 -21.72 16.80 1.80
CA ILE A 484 -21.33 16.37 0.45
C ILE A 484 -21.10 17.58 -0.44
N TYR A 485 -19.90 17.69 -0.99
CA TYR A 485 -19.56 18.60 -2.08
C TYR A 485 -19.31 17.79 -3.34
N ALA A 486 -19.95 18.19 -4.45
CA ALA A 486 -19.70 17.60 -5.75
C ALA A 486 -19.75 18.68 -6.84
N GLU A 487 -18.66 18.79 -7.61
CA GLU A 487 -18.55 19.66 -8.77
C GLU A 487 -18.08 18.85 -9.97
N ASN A 488 -18.76 19.01 -11.10
CA ASN A 488 -18.50 18.30 -12.35
C ASN A 488 -18.57 16.77 -12.18
N VAL A 489 -19.73 16.26 -11.85
CA VAL A 489 -20.04 14.82 -11.73
C VAL A 489 -21.25 14.51 -12.62
N LYS A 490 -21.15 13.48 -13.46
CA LYS A 490 -22.26 13.13 -14.37
C LYS A 490 -23.42 12.46 -13.64
N GLU A 491 -23.12 11.53 -12.72
CA GLU A 491 -24.12 10.74 -12.04
C GLU A 491 -23.77 10.55 -10.57
N ILE A 492 -24.73 10.81 -9.67
CA ILE A 492 -24.61 10.57 -8.22
C ILE A 492 -25.88 9.83 -7.76
N ASP A 493 -25.68 8.64 -7.18
CA ASP A 493 -26.73 7.82 -6.60
C ASP A 493 -26.49 7.66 -5.10
N LEU A 494 -27.47 8.05 -4.28
CA LEU A 494 -27.44 7.95 -2.83
C LEU A 494 -28.58 7.07 -2.34
N HIS A 495 -28.29 5.88 -1.81
CA HIS A 495 -29.25 4.94 -1.25
C HIS A 495 -28.98 4.71 0.24
N ASN A 496 -29.93 5.07 1.11
CA ASN A 496 -29.78 4.95 2.57
C ASN A 496 -28.47 5.61 3.07
N VAL A 497 -28.23 6.89 2.70
CA VAL A 497 -27.04 7.67 3.08
C VAL A 497 -27.40 8.62 4.21
N LYS A 498 -26.78 8.43 5.38
CA LYS A 498 -26.97 9.22 6.60
C LYS A 498 -25.72 10.01 6.91
N ILE A 499 -25.83 11.33 6.99
CA ILE A 499 -24.75 12.22 7.40
C ILE A 499 -25.26 13.10 8.52
N GLU A 500 -24.63 13.02 9.68
CA GLU A 500 -25.09 13.68 10.90
C GLU A 500 -24.03 14.63 11.46
N GLY A 501 -24.46 15.74 12.04
CA GLY A 501 -23.58 16.72 12.65
C GLY A 501 -22.87 17.66 11.69
N TYR A 502 -23.29 17.73 10.42
CA TYR A 502 -22.76 18.67 9.44
C TYR A 502 -23.23 20.11 9.69
N GLU A 503 -22.53 21.09 9.12
CA GLU A 503 -22.87 22.52 9.18
C GLU A 503 -23.31 22.99 7.78
N GLY A 504 -24.35 23.83 7.73
CA GLY A 504 -24.88 24.39 6.46
C GLY A 504 -25.81 23.44 5.71
N GLU A 505 -25.74 23.46 4.38
CA GLU A 505 -26.52 22.58 3.51
C GLU A 505 -25.92 21.18 3.45
N ARG A 506 -26.77 20.16 3.29
CA ARG A 506 -26.32 18.78 3.17
C ARG A 506 -25.65 18.50 1.81
N LEU A 507 -26.16 19.07 0.74
CA LEU A 507 -25.70 18.87 -0.63
C LEU A 507 -25.23 20.20 -1.25
N HIS A 508 -23.95 20.26 -1.60
CA HIS A 508 -23.35 21.40 -2.31
C HIS A 508 -22.97 20.92 -3.73
N PHE A 509 -23.91 21.02 -4.66
CA PHE A 509 -23.74 20.52 -6.02
C PHE A 509 -23.56 21.66 -7.02
N ALA A 510 -22.55 21.51 -7.90
CA ALA A 510 -22.34 22.37 -9.05
C ALA A 510 -22.05 21.50 -10.27
N ASN A 511 -22.80 21.70 -11.35
CA ASN A 511 -22.67 20.93 -12.60
C ASN A 511 -22.73 19.40 -12.37
N VAL A 512 -23.79 18.95 -11.67
CA VAL A 512 -24.14 17.53 -11.50
C VAL A 512 -25.21 17.17 -12.52
N GLY A 513 -24.95 16.16 -13.36
CA GLY A 513 -25.83 15.83 -14.49
C GLY A 513 -27.10 15.10 -14.06
N HIS A 514 -26.96 13.97 -13.36
CA HIS A 514 -28.06 13.16 -12.81
C HIS A 514 -27.85 12.94 -11.31
N PHE A 515 -28.93 13.06 -10.56
CA PHE A 515 -28.92 12.82 -9.11
C PHE A 515 -30.16 12.01 -8.72
N GLU A 516 -29.94 10.90 -8.03
CA GLU A 516 -30.97 10.07 -7.43
C GLU A 516 -30.72 9.89 -5.94
N GLU A 517 -31.77 9.95 -5.13
CA GLU A 517 -31.72 9.72 -3.68
C GLU A 517 -33.01 9.08 -3.20
N ASP A 518 -32.90 8.03 -2.32
CA ASP A 518 -34.02 7.36 -1.67
C ASP A 518 -33.82 7.21 -0.12
#